data_824008e236ca262cbdf283d8a8250781
#
_entry.id   824008e236ca262cbdf283d8a8250781
#
_cell.length_a   1.000
_cell.length_b   1.000
_cell.length_c   1.000
_cell.angle_alpha   90.00
_cell.angle_beta   90.00
_cell.angle_gamma   90.00
#
_symmetry.space_group_name_H-M   'P 1'
#
loop_
_entity.id
_entity.type
_entity.pdbx_description
1 polymer ?
#
loop_
_entity_poly.entity_id
_entity_poly.type
_entity_poly.pdbx_seq_one_letter_code
_entity_poly.pdbx_strand_id
1 'polypeptide(L)'
;MDLSRAYIKIFRYRIQHYDPEKYWTRRALVVDPQAKIPLWLKYYYLYYIKKCDAFNNASFATYINEGAQFAEPPYLMHGLNGIIIGKETTIGKKCVMAQQVMIQADQGWGGGKNRRQLSYWCWRKNTCP
;
A
#
# COMPACT_ATOMS: atom_id res chain seq x y z
N MET A 1 0.67 14.26 27.24
CA MET A 1 -0.02 13.58 26.10
C MET A 1 -0.74 14.67 25.31
N ASP A 2 -0.36 14.84 24.06
CA ASP A 2 -0.92 15.92 23.25
C ASP A 2 -2.31 15.48 22.75
N LEU A 3 -3.35 16.08 23.31
CA LEU A 3 -4.76 15.81 22.99
C LEU A 3 -5.05 16.03 21.49
N SER A 4 -4.33 16.95 20.85
CA SER A 4 -4.50 17.24 19.42
C SER A 4 -4.09 16.05 18.56
N ARG A 5 -3.00 15.37 18.90
CA ARG A 5 -2.53 14.18 18.19
C ARG A 5 -3.46 12.98 18.37
N ALA A 6 -3.99 12.80 19.59
CA ALA A 6 -4.96 11.75 19.86
C ALA A 6 -6.26 11.97 19.07
N TYR A 7 -6.74 13.21 19.00
CA TYR A 7 -7.94 13.60 18.26
C TYR A 7 -7.77 13.33 16.75
N ILE A 8 -6.64 13.75 16.16
CA ILE A 8 -6.35 13.51 14.74
C ILE A 8 -6.29 12.00 14.43
N LYS A 9 -5.71 11.22 15.35
CA LYS A 9 -5.61 9.78 15.23
C LYS A 9 -7.00 9.11 15.20
N ILE A 10 -7.85 9.45 16.15
CA ILE A 10 -9.23 8.95 16.24
C ILE A 10 -10.04 9.37 15.01
N PHE A 11 -9.91 10.62 14.59
CA PHE A 11 -10.58 11.16 13.42
C PHE A 11 -10.22 10.36 12.14
N ARG A 12 -8.95 10.13 11.90
CA ARG A 12 -8.48 9.32 10.76
C ARG A 12 -9.03 7.89 10.80
N TYR A 13 -8.95 7.25 11.96
CA TYR A 13 -9.39 5.85 12.08
C TYR A 13 -10.90 5.68 11.93
N ARG A 14 -11.67 6.61 12.46
CA ARG A 14 -13.13 6.54 12.40
C ARG A 14 -13.71 7.02 11.07
N ILE A 15 -13.17 8.08 10.51
CA ILE A 15 -13.71 8.71 9.31
C ILE A 15 -13.10 8.16 8.04
N GLN A 16 -11.78 8.02 8.00
CA GLN A 16 -11.09 7.47 6.83
C GLN A 16 -11.02 5.94 6.81
N HIS A 17 -11.44 5.27 7.89
CA HIS A 17 -11.35 3.83 8.05
C HIS A 17 -9.95 3.27 7.74
N TYR A 18 -8.93 4.03 8.09
CA TYR A 18 -7.54 3.69 7.84
C TYR A 18 -6.68 3.89 9.07
N ASP A 19 -6.16 2.79 9.60
CA ASP A 19 -5.14 2.77 10.64
C ASP A 19 -3.81 2.32 10.00
N PRO A 20 -2.84 3.22 9.80
CA PRO A 20 -1.59 2.88 9.10
C PRO A 20 -0.85 1.70 9.73
N GLU A 21 -0.77 1.67 11.05
CA GLU A 21 -0.04 0.63 11.76
C GLU A 21 -0.68 -0.75 11.57
N LYS A 22 -1.98 -0.86 11.78
CA LYS A 22 -2.72 -2.11 11.56
C LYS A 22 -2.73 -2.53 10.10
N TYR A 23 -2.96 -1.60 9.21
CA TYR A 23 -3.03 -1.86 7.78
C TYR A 23 -1.72 -2.48 7.26
N TRP A 24 -0.60 -1.83 7.49
CA TRP A 24 0.68 -2.27 6.95
C TRP A 24 1.21 -3.52 7.64
N THR A 25 0.98 -3.68 8.94
CA THR A 25 1.34 -4.90 9.67
C THR A 25 0.58 -6.11 9.14
N ARG A 26 -0.73 -5.98 8.99
CA ARG A 26 -1.59 -7.05 8.47
C ARG A 26 -1.28 -7.35 7.00
N ARG A 27 -1.06 -6.33 6.21
CA ARG A 27 -0.70 -6.49 4.80
C ARG A 27 0.62 -7.25 4.63
N ALA A 28 1.62 -6.93 5.41
CA ALA A 28 2.90 -7.64 5.37
C ALA A 28 2.73 -9.15 5.62
N LEU A 29 1.90 -9.51 6.59
CA LEU A 29 1.61 -10.91 6.90
C LEU A 29 0.81 -11.62 5.79
N VAL A 30 -0.08 -10.92 5.12
CA VAL A 30 -0.89 -11.49 4.03
C VAL A 30 -0.06 -11.75 2.79
N VAL A 31 0.81 -10.81 2.43
CA VAL A 31 1.63 -10.86 1.20
C VAL A 31 2.82 -11.81 1.35
N ASP A 32 3.34 -11.98 2.56
CA ASP A 32 4.51 -12.81 2.81
C ASP A 32 4.16 -14.32 2.80
N PRO A 33 4.66 -15.09 1.84
CA PRO A 33 4.43 -16.54 1.82
C PRO A 33 5.14 -17.28 2.96
N GLN A 34 6.14 -16.67 3.58
CA GLN A 34 6.89 -17.23 4.72
C GLN A 34 6.26 -16.94 6.08
N ALA A 35 5.21 -16.12 6.13
CA ALA A 35 4.55 -15.80 7.38
C ALA A 35 3.88 -17.03 8.00
N LYS A 36 4.25 -17.33 9.25
CA LYS A 36 3.76 -18.48 10.01
C LYS A 36 2.42 -18.19 10.69
N ILE A 37 1.40 -17.88 9.92
CA ILE A 37 0.05 -17.67 10.40
C ILE A 37 -0.92 -18.61 9.66
N PRO A 38 -2.02 -19.03 10.30
CA PRO A 38 -3.00 -19.89 9.64
C PRO A 38 -3.68 -19.19 8.46
N LEU A 39 -4.06 -19.95 7.45
CA LEU A 39 -4.65 -19.43 6.22
C LEU A 39 -5.95 -18.65 6.48
N TRP A 40 -6.79 -19.11 7.40
CA TRP A 40 -8.02 -18.41 7.76
C TRP A 40 -7.74 -16.98 8.30
N LEU A 41 -6.63 -16.81 9.03
CA LEU A 41 -6.22 -15.50 9.54
C LEU A 41 -5.72 -14.59 8.42
N LYS A 42 -5.03 -15.14 7.42
CA LYS A 42 -4.66 -14.40 6.20
C LYS A 42 -5.89 -13.89 5.45
N TYR A 43 -6.91 -14.71 5.30
CA TYR A 43 -8.18 -14.29 4.69
C TYR A 43 -8.90 -13.22 5.51
N TYR A 44 -8.89 -13.32 6.82
CA TYR A 44 -9.45 -12.28 7.70
C TYR A 44 -8.73 -10.93 7.53
N TYR A 45 -7.40 -10.96 7.52
CA TYR A 45 -6.60 -9.76 7.30
C TYR A 45 -6.77 -9.20 5.89
N LEU A 46 -6.86 -10.06 4.89
CA LEU A 46 -7.14 -9.65 3.53
C LEU A 46 -8.50 -8.95 3.42
N TYR A 47 -9.52 -9.49 4.07
CA TYR A 47 -10.83 -8.85 4.13
C TYR A 47 -10.75 -7.45 4.74
N TYR A 48 -10.05 -7.30 5.84
CA TYR A 48 -9.83 -6.01 6.48
C TYR A 48 -9.16 -5.00 5.53
N ILE A 49 -8.11 -5.44 4.86
CA ILE A 49 -7.35 -4.60 3.91
C ILE A 49 -8.22 -4.22 2.71
N LYS A 50 -8.93 -5.17 2.13
CA LYS A 50 -9.83 -4.90 0.99
C LYS A 50 -10.98 -3.97 1.36
N LYS A 51 -11.47 -4.06 2.58
CA LYS A 51 -12.49 -3.14 3.10
C LYS A 51 -11.95 -1.70 3.22
N CYS A 52 -10.75 -1.53 3.75
CA CYS A 52 -10.08 -0.24 3.81
C CYS A 52 -9.82 0.32 2.40
N ASP A 53 -9.33 -0.51 1.49
CA ASP A 53 -9.06 -0.13 0.10
C ASP A 53 -10.34 0.29 -0.61
N ALA A 54 -11.40 -0.47 -0.48
CA ALA A 54 -12.69 -0.17 -1.10
C ALA A 54 -13.27 1.16 -0.59
N PHE A 55 -13.20 1.40 0.71
CA PHE A 55 -13.68 2.65 1.30
C PHE A 55 -12.91 3.87 0.80
N ASN A 56 -11.58 3.73 0.63
CA ASN A 56 -10.71 4.82 0.18
C ASN A 56 -10.51 4.83 -1.34
N ASN A 57 -11.17 3.96 -2.08
CA ASN A 57 -11.02 3.83 -3.53
C ASN A 57 -9.54 3.58 -3.93
N ALA A 58 -8.87 2.73 -3.18
CA ALA A 58 -7.46 2.42 -3.34
C ALA A 58 -7.22 0.95 -3.69
N SER A 59 -6.03 0.63 -4.18
CA SER A 59 -5.57 -0.74 -4.40
C SER A 59 -4.05 -0.79 -4.33
N PHE A 60 -3.53 -1.62 -3.44
CA PHE A 60 -2.09 -1.88 -3.30
C PHE A 60 -1.70 -3.28 -3.78
N ALA A 61 -2.51 -3.87 -4.65
CA ALA A 61 -2.30 -5.22 -5.16
C ALA A 61 -2.00 -6.23 -4.04
N THR A 62 -2.85 -6.27 -3.02
CA THR A 62 -2.71 -7.17 -1.88
C THR A 62 -3.47 -8.46 -2.17
N TYR A 63 -2.74 -9.57 -2.21
CA TYR A 63 -3.28 -10.92 -2.42
C TYR A 63 -2.65 -11.89 -1.44
N ILE A 64 -3.23 -13.07 -1.29
CA ILE A 64 -2.66 -14.12 -0.43
C ILE A 64 -1.32 -14.56 -1.01
N ASN A 65 -0.26 -14.43 -0.22
CA ASN A 65 1.12 -14.80 -0.54
C ASN A 65 1.72 -14.08 -1.76
N GLU A 66 1.09 -13.06 -2.25
CA GLU A 66 1.61 -12.27 -3.37
C GLU A 66 1.13 -10.82 -3.34
N GLY A 67 1.79 -9.96 -4.08
CA GLY A 67 1.40 -8.56 -4.21
C GLY A 67 2.57 -7.62 -4.41
N ALA A 68 2.27 -6.33 -4.51
CA ALA A 68 3.30 -5.31 -4.59
C ALA A 68 4.23 -5.35 -3.37
N GLN A 69 5.53 -5.21 -3.60
CA GLN A 69 6.54 -5.27 -2.57
C GLN A 69 6.88 -3.89 -2.03
N PHE A 70 6.91 -3.76 -0.72
CA PHE A 70 7.29 -2.53 -0.04
C PHE A 70 8.45 -2.83 0.92
N ALA A 71 9.56 -2.12 0.77
CA ALA A 71 10.70 -2.27 1.68
C ALA A 71 10.35 -1.79 3.10
N GLU A 72 9.53 -0.75 3.18
CA GLU A 72 8.89 -0.28 4.41
C GLU A 72 7.56 0.40 4.07
N PRO A 73 6.64 0.57 5.04
CA PRO A 73 5.40 1.28 4.78
C PRO A 73 5.65 2.70 4.27
N PRO A 74 5.04 3.10 3.12
CA PRO A 74 5.22 4.45 2.60
C PRO A 74 4.49 5.47 3.48
N TYR A 75 4.98 6.70 3.47
CA TYR A 75 4.25 7.81 4.07
C TYR A 75 3.17 8.30 3.11
N LEU A 76 1.93 8.19 3.53
CA LEU A 76 0.77 8.60 2.74
C LEU A 76 0.28 9.96 3.26
N MET A 77 0.48 11.02 2.47
CA MET A 77 0.15 12.39 2.87
C MET A 77 -1.34 12.57 3.18
N HIS A 78 -2.20 11.91 2.41
CA HIS A 78 -3.66 11.99 2.52
C HIS A 78 -4.31 10.61 2.77
N GLY A 79 -3.57 9.68 3.37
CA GLY A 79 -4.05 8.31 3.56
C GLY A 79 -4.08 7.53 2.24
N LEU A 80 -4.97 6.54 2.15
CA LEU A 80 -5.06 5.66 0.98
C LEU A 80 -5.75 6.26 -0.23
N ASN A 81 -6.36 7.42 -0.13
CA ASN A 81 -7.33 7.94 -1.08
C ASN A 81 -6.85 7.90 -2.55
N GLY A 82 -7.50 7.07 -3.35
CA GLY A 82 -7.29 6.99 -4.79
C GLY A 82 -5.93 6.45 -5.23
N ILE A 83 -5.14 5.84 -4.34
CA ILE A 83 -3.82 5.29 -4.67
C ILE A 83 -3.99 3.89 -5.26
N ILE A 84 -3.46 3.67 -6.46
CA ILE A 84 -3.51 2.39 -7.16
C ILE A 84 -2.09 1.93 -7.49
N ILE A 85 -1.70 0.79 -6.96
CA ILE A 85 -0.38 0.19 -7.15
C ILE A 85 -0.54 -1.16 -7.83
N GLY A 86 0.19 -1.38 -8.91
CA GLY A 86 0.18 -2.66 -9.63
C GLY A 86 0.93 -3.77 -8.91
N LYS A 87 0.54 -5.01 -9.16
CA LYS A 87 1.04 -6.22 -8.48
C LYS A 87 2.56 -6.40 -8.58
N GLU A 88 3.15 -6.07 -9.71
CA GLU A 88 4.58 -6.27 -9.97
C GLU A 88 5.45 -5.08 -9.54
N THR A 89 4.87 -4.14 -8.81
CA THR A 89 5.58 -2.94 -8.36
C THR A 89 6.41 -3.23 -7.12
N THR A 90 7.63 -2.70 -7.10
CA THR A 90 8.50 -2.71 -5.92
C THR A 90 8.76 -1.27 -5.48
N ILE A 91 8.46 -0.97 -4.24
CA ILE A 91 8.64 0.35 -3.64
C ILE A 91 9.77 0.29 -2.61
N GLY A 92 10.72 1.21 -2.74
CA GLY A 92 11.84 1.33 -1.82
C GLY A 92 11.49 1.99 -0.49
N LYS A 93 12.53 2.26 0.30
CA LYS A 93 12.40 2.92 1.60
C LYS A 93 12.11 4.42 1.45
N LYS A 94 11.53 5.01 2.49
CA LYS A 94 11.27 6.47 2.59
C LYS A 94 10.46 7.03 1.42
N CYS A 95 9.56 6.24 0.88
CA CYS A 95 8.67 6.69 -0.18
C CYS A 95 7.53 7.52 0.41
N VAL A 96 7.22 8.63 -0.24
CA VAL A 96 6.09 9.51 0.10
C VAL A 96 5.13 9.50 -1.07
N MET A 97 3.87 9.23 -0.80
CA MET A 97 2.82 9.21 -1.82
C MET A 97 1.74 10.24 -1.52
N ALA A 98 1.37 10.99 -2.53
CA ALA A 98 0.20 11.86 -2.49
C ALA A 98 -1.07 11.06 -2.85
N GLN A 99 -2.22 11.69 -2.69
CA GLN A 99 -3.49 11.12 -3.13
C GLN A 99 -3.52 10.91 -4.65
N GLN A 100 -4.30 9.93 -5.11
CA GLN A 100 -4.53 9.63 -6.54
C GLN A 100 -3.25 9.29 -7.32
N VAL A 101 -2.26 8.72 -6.66
CA VAL A 101 -1.05 8.20 -7.32
C VAL A 101 -1.36 6.84 -7.94
N MET A 102 -1.02 6.67 -9.22
CA MET A 102 -1.12 5.40 -9.91
C MET A 102 0.29 4.94 -10.30
N ILE A 103 0.67 3.75 -9.83
CA ILE A 103 1.92 3.10 -10.22
C ILE A 103 1.57 1.73 -10.78
N GLN A 104 1.87 1.52 -12.04
CA GLN A 104 1.58 0.28 -12.73
C GLN A 104 2.80 -0.17 -13.52
N ALA A 105 3.14 -1.45 -13.44
CA ALA A 105 4.15 -2.00 -14.33
C ALA A 105 3.59 -2.00 -15.75
N ASP A 106 4.38 -1.52 -16.70
CA ASP A 106 3.98 -1.51 -18.11
C ASP A 106 3.89 -2.97 -18.60
N GLN A 107 2.67 -3.45 -18.71
CA GLN A 107 2.41 -4.70 -19.43
C GLN A 107 2.33 -4.35 -20.92
N GLY A 108 3.50 -4.34 -21.57
CA GLY A 108 3.63 -3.95 -22.95
C GLY A 108 2.51 -4.42 -23.87
N TRP A 109 1.57 -3.57 -24.12
CA TRP A 109 0.64 -3.70 -25.23
C TRP A 109 1.41 -3.33 -26.50
N GLY A 110 1.96 -4.33 -27.15
CA GLY A 110 2.64 -4.21 -28.42
C GLY A 110 4.08 -4.65 -28.40
N GLY A 111 4.33 -5.93 -28.61
CA GLY A 111 5.48 -6.58 -29.22
C GLY A 111 6.88 -5.96 -29.07
N GLY A 112 7.25 -5.46 -27.93
CA GLY A 112 8.56 -4.87 -27.72
C GLY A 112 9.06 -5.07 -26.30
N LYS A 113 10.17 -5.76 -26.20
CA LYS A 113 10.93 -6.12 -25.02
C LYS A 113 10.77 -5.20 -23.81
N ASN A 114 10.27 -5.75 -22.69
CA ASN A 114 10.54 -5.43 -21.29
C ASN A 114 11.34 -4.14 -21.05
N ARG A 115 10.67 -3.01 -21.03
CA ARG A 115 11.12 -1.88 -20.21
C ARG A 115 10.05 -1.60 -19.18
N ARG A 116 10.35 -2.01 -17.96
CA ARG A 116 9.57 -1.60 -16.78
C ARG A 116 9.74 -0.10 -16.59
N GLN A 117 8.90 0.68 -17.22
CA GLN A 117 8.80 2.09 -16.88
C GLN A 117 7.94 2.23 -15.63
N LEU A 118 8.59 2.29 -14.51
CA LEU A 118 7.99 2.64 -13.24
C LEU A 118 7.95 4.16 -13.15
N SER A 119 6.78 4.75 -13.30
CA SER A 119 6.60 6.18 -13.04
C SER A 119 6.47 6.39 -11.54
N TYR A 120 7.59 6.70 -10.90
CA TYR A 120 7.62 7.06 -9.49
C TYR A 120 7.42 8.57 -9.32
N TRP A 121 6.50 8.94 -8.49
CA TRP A 121 6.48 10.25 -7.87
C TRP A 121 7.03 10.14 -6.45
N CYS A 122 8.35 10.03 -6.32
CA CYS A 122 9.02 10.17 -5.04
C CYS A 122 9.51 11.59 -4.86
N TRP A 123 9.11 12.22 -3.77
CA TRP A 123 9.39 13.62 -3.46
C TRP A 123 10.83 13.89 -3.04
N ARG A 124 11.68 12.88 -2.88
CA ARG A 124 13.11 13.04 -2.60
C ARG A 124 13.93 12.37 -3.69
N LYS A 125 14.71 13.16 -4.38
CA LYS A 125 15.57 12.79 -5.52
C LYS A 125 16.53 11.61 -5.34
N ASN A 126 16.69 11.05 -4.14
CA ASN A 126 17.75 10.06 -3.86
C ASN A 126 17.26 8.81 -3.11
N THR A 127 15.97 8.51 -3.01
CA THR A 127 15.49 7.46 -2.11
C THR A 127 14.53 6.46 -2.74
N CYS A 128 14.09 6.62 -3.96
CA CYS A 128 13.43 5.58 -4.72
C CYS A 128 14.37 5.10 -5.83
N PRO A 129 14.65 3.78 -5.91
CA PRO A 129 15.45 3.26 -7.00
C PRO A 129 14.75 3.35 -8.36
#